data_98bded9e6e4654b36e1b20127971a5d6
#
_entry.id   98bded9e6e4654b36e1b20127971a5d6
#
_cell.length_a   1.000
_cell.length_b   1.000
_cell.length_c   1.000
_cell.angle_alpha   90.00
_cell.angle_beta   90.00
_cell.angle_gamma   90.00
#
_symmetry.space_group_name_H-M   'P 1'
#
loop_
_entity.id
_entity.type
_entity.pdbx_description
1 polymer ?
#
loop_
_entity_poly.entity_id
_entity_poly.type
_entity_poly.pdbx_seq_one_letter_code
_entity_poly.pdbx_strand_id
1 'polypeptide(L)'
;MILSLPATARANVADATPQVRHTPAAPATIAARAVRDALALWGAPYVYGGSTPAGFDCSGFTSYVYGNLGVPLAHSSYDQWTSGPRVPRPDLRPGDLVFFAGLGHVGIYIGGGRFVHAPHTGTVVSVDRLSGSWYGAEYDGAVRPHGSQTLLSVIRHRARMAKWRSHSTRRLNRRARRAPTRG
;
A
#
# COMPACT_ATOMS: atom_id res chain seq x y z
N MET A 1 74.80 0.89 44.52
CA MET A 1 74.10 0.12 43.47
C MET A 1 72.60 0.30 43.70
N ILE A 2 71.96 1.18 42.94
CA ILE A 2 70.49 1.43 43.05
C ILE A 2 69.91 0.87 41.77
N LEU A 3 69.11 -0.22 41.88
CA LEU A 3 68.34 -0.85 40.80
C LEU A 3 67.05 -0.03 40.59
N SER A 4 66.92 0.57 39.40
CA SER A 4 65.71 1.21 38.94
C SER A 4 64.81 0.19 38.29
N LEU A 5 63.54 0.06 38.78
CA LEU A 5 62.50 -0.79 38.20
C LEU A 5 61.77 -0.01 37.10
N PRO A 6 61.40 -0.63 35.98
CA PRO A 6 60.64 0.05 34.92
C PRO A 6 59.17 0.14 35.27
N ALA A 7 58.56 1.29 34.95
CA ALA A 7 57.15 1.57 35.09
C ALA A 7 56.34 0.74 34.06
N THR A 8 55.42 -0.07 34.56
CA THR A 8 54.43 -0.79 33.75
C THR A 8 53.39 0.15 33.15
N ALA A 9 53.38 0.24 31.84
CA ALA A 9 52.35 0.96 31.10
C ALA A 9 50.98 0.27 31.27
N ARG A 10 50.01 1.00 31.87
CA ARG A 10 48.61 0.60 31.89
C ARG A 10 48.02 0.79 30.51
N ALA A 11 47.66 -0.31 29.86
CA ALA A 11 46.86 -0.28 28.65
C ALA A 11 45.44 0.20 28.99
N ASN A 12 45.06 1.34 28.45
CA ASN A 12 43.65 1.80 28.43
C ASN A 12 42.85 0.84 27.56
N VAL A 13 42.03 -0.01 28.20
CA VAL A 13 40.97 -0.74 27.53
C VAL A 13 39.87 0.28 27.24
N ALA A 14 39.88 0.85 26.05
CA ALA A 14 38.79 1.68 25.55
C ALA A 14 37.56 0.82 25.50
N ASP A 15 36.55 1.21 26.27
CA ASP A 15 35.19 0.66 26.30
C ASP A 15 34.58 0.75 24.88
N ALA A 16 34.65 -0.37 24.15
CA ALA A 16 34.03 -0.50 22.85
C ALA A 16 32.55 -0.86 23.07
N THR A 17 31.75 0.08 23.48
CA THR A 17 30.28 -0.02 23.41
C THR A 17 29.88 -0.26 21.95
N PRO A 18 29.19 -1.36 21.62
CA PRO A 18 28.73 -1.58 20.23
C PRO A 18 27.73 -0.49 19.87
N GLN A 19 28.16 0.44 19.07
CA GLN A 19 27.28 1.42 18.44
C GLN A 19 26.32 0.67 17.52
N VAL A 20 25.09 0.46 17.97
CA VAL A 20 23.99 0.00 17.12
C VAL A 20 23.76 1.07 16.05
N ARG A 21 24.31 0.83 14.86
CA ARG A 21 24.06 1.69 13.70
C ARG A 21 22.60 1.55 13.35
N HIS A 22 21.77 2.52 13.76
CA HIS A 22 20.42 2.68 13.24
C HIS A 22 20.53 3.03 11.75
N THR A 23 20.53 2.02 10.91
CA THR A 23 20.30 2.23 9.48
C THR A 23 18.88 2.80 9.38
N PRO A 24 18.68 4.00 8.79
CA PRO A 24 17.33 4.54 8.63
C PRO A 24 16.52 3.51 7.84
N ALA A 25 15.40 3.10 8.43
CA ALA A 25 14.50 2.14 7.79
C ALA A 25 14.10 2.70 6.42
N ALA A 26 14.20 1.87 5.38
CA ALA A 26 13.76 2.27 4.03
C ALA A 26 12.32 2.82 4.11
N PRO A 27 12.00 3.89 3.37
CA PRO A 27 10.67 4.50 3.43
C PRO A 27 9.61 3.43 3.16
N ALA A 28 8.65 3.30 4.07
CA ALA A 28 7.61 2.29 3.99
C ALA A 28 6.85 2.43 2.66
N THR A 29 6.73 1.33 1.93
CA THR A 29 5.98 1.30 0.66
C THR A 29 4.49 1.63 0.92
N ILE A 30 3.76 2.08 -0.09
CA ILE A 30 2.30 2.28 0.00
C ILE A 30 1.63 0.98 0.44
N ALA A 31 2.05 -0.17 -0.10
CA ALA A 31 1.54 -1.49 0.29
C ALA A 31 1.73 -1.79 1.79
N ALA A 32 2.93 -1.53 2.33
CA ALA A 32 3.19 -1.73 3.76
C ALA A 32 2.38 -0.77 4.65
N ARG A 33 2.17 0.47 4.19
CA ARG A 33 1.31 1.43 4.86
C ARG A 33 -0.16 1.02 4.78
N ALA A 34 -0.62 0.53 3.63
CA ALA A 34 -1.99 0.05 3.46
C ALA A 34 -2.31 -1.09 4.44
N VAL A 35 -1.40 -2.05 4.60
CA VAL A 35 -1.55 -3.13 5.58
C VAL A 35 -1.63 -2.61 7.01
N ARG A 36 -0.73 -1.70 7.40
CA ARG A 36 -0.73 -1.10 8.75
C ARG A 36 -2.01 -0.32 9.00
N ASP A 37 -2.42 0.55 8.06
CA ASP A 37 -3.58 1.43 8.20
C ASP A 37 -4.88 0.61 8.19
N ALA A 38 -4.93 -0.48 7.41
CA ALA A 38 -6.03 -1.43 7.42
C ALA A 38 -6.16 -2.16 8.76
N LEU A 39 -5.05 -2.64 9.33
CA LEU A 39 -5.05 -3.30 10.64
C LEU A 39 -5.41 -2.34 11.79
N ALA A 40 -5.11 -1.06 11.68
CA ALA A 40 -5.51 -0.05 12.65
C ALA A 40 -7.04 0.18 12.69
N LEU A 41 -7.78 -0.27 11.67
CA LEU A 41 -9.25 -0.21 11.61
C LEU A 41 -9.92 -1.51 12.10
N TRP A 42 -9.17 -2.46 12.66
CA TRP A 42 -9.72 -3.68 13.25
C TRP A 42 -10.82 -3.34 14.27
N GLY A 43 -11.94 -4.01 14.20
CA GLY A 43 -13.07 -3.79 15.09
C GLY A 43 -14.04 -2.69 14.65
N ALA A 44 -13.73 -1.93 13.59
CA ALA A 44 -14.68 -0.97 13.03
C ALA A 44 -15.93 -1.71 12.50
N PRO A 45 -17.16 -1.19 12.74
CA PRO A 45 -18.38 -1.89 12.38
C PRO A 45 -18.56 -2.05 10.86
N TYR A 46 -19.18 -3.17 10.44
CA TYR A 46 -19.66 -3.28 9.08
C TYR A 46 -20.93 -2.44 8.90
N VAL A 47 -20.94 -1.59 7.87
CA VAL A 47 -22.11 -0.84 7.43
C VAL A 47 -22.19 -0.91 5.91
N TYR A 48 -23.30 -1.43 5.37
CA TYR A 48 -23.49 -1.49 3.91
C TYR A 48 -23.44 -0.08 3.30
N GLY A 49 -22.65 0.11 2.25
CA GLY A 49 -22.38 1.42 1.65
C GLY A 49 -21.48 2.34 2.49
N GLY A 50 -20.95 1.85 3.61
CA GLY A 50 -20.06 2.61 4.50
C GLY A 50 -18.62 2.69 3.97
N SER A 51 -17.99 3.86 4.15
CA SER A 51 -16.62 4.15 3.70
C SER A 51 -15.84 5.02 4.68
N THR A 52 -16.21 5.00 5.95
CA THR A 52 -15.57 5.80 7.01
C THR A 52 -15.34 4.96 8.26
N PRO A 53 -14.50 5.39 9.22
CA PRO A 53 -14.30 4.67 10.49
C PRO A 53 -15.58 4.46 11.32
N ALA A 54 -16.66 5.17 11.05
CA ALA A 54 -17.97 4.94 11.67
C ALA A 54 -18.67 3.67 11.13
N GLY A 55 -18.22 3.14 9.99
CA GLY A 55 -18.67 1.90 9.38
C GLY A 55 -18.18 1.73 7.97
N PHE A 56 -17.85 0.50 7.61
CA PHE A 56 -17.35 0.12 6.29
C PHE A 56 -18.13 -1.04 5.69
N ASP A 57 -18.36 -1.02 4.38
CA ASP A 57 -18.48 -2.24 3.61
C ASP A 57 -17.11 -2.69 3.05
N CYS A 58 -17.06 -3.85 2.37
CA CYS A 58 -15.80 -4.42 1.89
C CYS A 58 -15.03 -3.50 0.95
N SER A 59 -15.69 -2.90 -0.03
CA SER A 59 -15.09 -2.00 -1.02
C SER A 59 -14.85 -0.59 -0.49
N GLY A 60 -15.70 -0.11 0.41
CA GLY A 60 -15.53 1.15 1.12
C GLY A 60 -14.32 1.12 2.06
N PHE A 61 -14.09 -0.01 2.74
CA PHE A 61 -12.90 -0.24 3.55
C PHE A 61 -11.62 -0.15 2.72
N THR A 62 -11.53 -0.89 1.63
CA THR A 62 -10.34 -0.87 0.77
C THR A 62 -10.14 0.49 0.10
N SER A 63 -11.20 1.16 -0.37
CA SER A 63 -11.12 2.50 -0.97
C SER A 63 -10.67 3.56 0.05
N TYR A 64 -11.14 3.48 1.29
CA TYR A 64 -10.71 4.37 2.37
C TYR A 64 -9.21 4.23 2.67
N VAL A 65 -8.74 2.99 2.87
CA VAL A 65 -7.33 2.71 3.17
C VAL A 65 -6.42 3.22 2.07
N TYR A 66 -6.70 2.87 0.82
CA TYR A 66 -5.88 3.26 -0.32
C TYR A 66 -6.03 4.74 -0.68
N GLY A 67 -7.21 5.30 -0.55
CA GLY A 67 -7.49 6.72 -0.80
C GLY A 67 -6.65 7.64 0.10
N ASN A 68 -6.54 7.32 1.40
CA ASN A 68 -5.69 8.04 2.35
C ASN A 68 -4.20 7.98 1.99
N LEU A 69 -3.78 6.99 1.20
CA LEU A 69 -2.42 6.84 0.71
C LEU A 69 -2.20 7.46 -0.69
N GLY A 70 -3.22 8.12 -1.25
CA GLY A 70 -3.17 8.76 -2.55
C GLY A 70 -3.33 7.79 -3.73
N VAL A 71 -3.88 6.60 -3.50
CA VAL A 71 -4.25 5.59 -4.50
C VAL A 71 -5.77 5.50 -4.54
N PRO A 72 -6.46 6.26 -5.39
CA PRO A 72 -7.91 6.25 -5.44
C PRO A 72 -8.40 4.90 -5.97
N LEU A 73 -9.29 4.25 -5.20
CA LEU A 73 -10.03 3.08 -5.60
C LEU A 73 -11.53 3.42 -5.62
N ALA A 74 -12.27 2.87 -6.57
CA ALA A 74 -13.72 3.01 -6.61
C ALA A 74 -14.37 2.34 -5.39
N HIS A 75 -15.53 2.85 -4.93
CA HIS A 75 -16.33 2.18 -3.90
C HIS A 75 -17.22 1.09 -4.55
N SER A 76 -16.55 0.13 -5.18
CA SER A 76 -17.15 -1.02 -5.86
C SER A 76 -16.08 -2.09 -6.03
N SER A 77 -16.29 -3.28 -5.51
CA SER A 77 -15.34 -4.40 -5.65
C SER A 77 -15.15 -4.81 -7.11
N TYR A 78 -16.20 -4.75 -7.93
CA TYR A 78 -16.14 -4.98 -9.37
C TYR A 78 -15.20 -4.01 -10.09
N ASP A 79 -15.27 -2.72 -9.76
CA ASP A 79 -14.41 -1.70 -10.37
C ASP A 79 -12.98 -1.79 -9.82
N GLN A 80 -12.82 -2.15 -8.54
CA GLN A 80 -11.51 -2.38 -7.93
C GLN A 80 -10.77 -3.56 -8.57
N TRP A 81 -11.51 -4.53 -9.14
CA TRP A 81 -10.92 -5.62 -9.90
C TRP A 81 -10.08 -5.13 -11.09
N THR A 82 -10.34 -3.94 -11.62
CA THR A 82 -9.57 -3.33 -12.73
C THR A 82 -8.50 -2.34 -12.26
N SER A 83 -8.26 -2.20 -10.95
CA SER A 83 -7.36 -1.19 -10.39
C SER A 83 -5.86 -1.45 -10.58
N GLY A 84 -5.50 -2.61 -11.16
CA GLY A 84 -4.10 -2.98 -11.40
C GLY A 84 -3.94 -4.35 -12.08
N PRO A 85 -2.71 -4.83 -12.22
CA PRO A 85 -2.44 -6.15 -12.79
C PRO A 85 -2.94 -7.27 -11.88
N ARG A 86 -3.38 -8.37 -12.51
CA ARG A 86 -3.73 -9.61 -11.82
C ARG A 86 -2.49 -10.22 -11.15
N VAL A 87 -2.70 -10.79 -9.97
CA VAL A 87 -1.63 -11.43 -9.20
C VAL A 87 -1.98 -12.91 -9.01
N PRO A 88 -1.14 -13.83 -9.52
CA PRO A 88 -1.28 -15.25 -9.21
C PRO A 88 -1.21 -15.50 -7.70
N ARG A 89 -1.98 -16.46 -7.18
CA ARG A 89 -2.05 -16.76 -5.74
C ARG A 89 -0.67 -17.02 -5.09
N PRO A 90 0.30 -17.70 -5.73
CA PRO A 90 1.65 -17.88 -5.19
C PRO A 90 2.45 -16.58 -5.08
N ASP A 91 2.14 -15.57 -5.89
CA ASP A 91 2.86 -14.29 -5.99
C ASP A 91 2.24 -13.19 -5.13
N LEU A 92 1.26 -13.52 -4.28
CA LEU A 92 0.60 -12.57 -3.40
C LEU A 92 1.60 -11.90 -2.46
N ARG A 93 1.47 -10.58 -2.34
CA ARG A 93 2.27 -9.74 -1.45
C ARG A 93 1.36 -8.88 -0.57
N PRO A 94 1.78 -8.58 0.66
CA PRO A 94 1.04 -7.65 1.51
C PRO A 94 0.67 -6.35 0.76
N GLY A 95 -0.61 -5.96 0.83
CA GLY A 95 -1.19 -4.86 0.10
C GLY A 95 -1.92 -5.24 -1.21
N ASP A 96 -1.84 -6.49 -1.68
CA ASP A 96 -2.67 -6.90 -2.79
C ASP A 96 -4.16 -6.98 -2.37
N LEU A 97 -5.07 -6.64 -3.28
CA LEU A 97 -6.49 -6.85 -3.08
C LEU A 97 -6.83 -8.30 -3.45
N VAL A 98 -7.57 -8.98 -2.59
CA VAL A 98 -8.06 -10.34 -2.81
C VAL A 98 -9.58 -10.33 -2.94
N PHE A 99 -10.11 -11.07 -3.91
CA PHE A 99 -11.51 -11.03 -4.31
C PHE A 99 -12.17 -12.39 -4.17
N PHE A 100 -13.49 -12.37 -3.90
CA PHE A 100 -14.28 -13.56 -3.61
C PHE A 100 -15.71 -13.40 -4.10
N ALA A 101 -16.43 -14.53 -4.22
CA ALA A 101 -17.87 -14.60 -4.49
C ALA A 101 -18.27 -13.87 -5.77
N GLY A 102 -17.62 -14.21 -6.89
CA GLY A 102 -17.89 -13.57 -8.19
C GLY A 102 -17.60 -12.08 -8.18
N LEU A 103 -16.53 -11.65 -7.49
CA LEU A 103 -16.14 -10.26 -7.23
C LEU A 103 -17.08 -9.49 -6.29
N GLY A 104 -18.04 -10.16 -5.66
CA GLY A 104 -18.96 -9.53 -4.71
C GLY A 104 -18.33 -9.13 -3.38
N HIS A 105 -17.07 -9.55 -3.13
CA HIS A 105 -16.36 -9.27 -1.90
C HIS A 105 -14.86 -9.01 -2.16
N VAL A 106 -14.24 -8.15 -1.32
CA VAL A 106 -12.84 -7.76 -1.43
C VAL A 106 -12.21 -7.52 -0.05
N GLY A 107 -10.91 -7.84 0.07
CA GLY A 107 -10.09 -7.54 1.24
C GLY A 107 -8.65 -7.19 0.85
N ILE A 108 -7.84 -6.81 1.83
CA ILE A 108 -6.42 -6.48 1.66
C ILE A 108 -5.58 -7.64 2.20
N TYR A 109 -4.76 -8.25 1.35
CA TYR A 109 -3.84 -9.31 1.75
C TYR A 109 -2.76 -8.75 2.68
N ILE A 110 -2.51 -9.41 3.81
CA ILE A 110 -1.55 -8.96 4.84
C ILE A 110 -0.35 -9.89 4.99
N GLY A 111 -0.26 -10.94 4.14
CA GLY A 111 0.81 -11.95 4.23
C GLY A 111 0.39 -13.20 5.01
N GLY A 112 1.17 -14.28 4.87
CA GLY A 112 0.94 -15.54 5.60
C GLY A 112 -0.41 -16.18 5.32
N GLY A 113 -0.95 -16.02 4.11
CA GLY A 113 -2.25 -16.56 3.73
C GLY A 113 -3.43 -15.88 4.43
N ARG A 114 -3.27 -14.66 4.95
CA ARG A 114 -4.29 -13.89 5.68
C ARG A 114 -4.62 -12.58 4.97
N PHE A 115 -5.83 -12.09 5.17
CA PHE A 115 -6.29 -10.81 4.66
C PHE A 115 -7.20 -10.12 5.68
N VAL A 116 -7.28 -8.79 5.61
CA VAL A 116 -8.14 -7.95 6.44
C VAL A 116 -9.27 -7.38 5.55
N HIS A 117 -10.49 -7.36 6.09
CA HIS A 117 -11.68 -6.95 5.35
C HIS A 117 -12.82 -6.51 6.28
N ALA A 118 -13.87 -5.92 5.73
CA ALA A 118 -15.18 -5.74 6.36
C ALA A 118 -16.12 -6.84 5.83
N PRO A 119 -16.47 -7.90 6.61
CA PRO A 119 -17.10 -9.10 6.08
C PRO A 119 -18.55 -8.92 5.60
N HIS A 120 -19.46 -8.64 6.51
CA HIS A 120 -20.91 -8.52 6.25
C HIS A 120 -21.64 -7.87 7.43
N THR A 121 -22.91 -7.55 7.25
CA THR A 121 -23.78 -6.99 8.30
C THR A 121 -23.75 -7.82 9.58
N GLY A 122 -23.66 -7.13 10.71
CA GLY A 122 -23.57 -7.76 12.04
C GLY A 122 -22.16 -8.16 12.47
N THR A 123 -21.14 -7.82 11.66
CA THR A 123 -19.73 -8.08 11.97
C THR A 123 -18.91 -6.79 12.03
N VAL A 124 -17.61 -6.94 12.25
CA VAL A 124 -16.63 -5.84 12.29
C VAL A 124 -15.48 -6.14 11.34
N VAL A 125 -14.69 -5.14 11.01
CA VAL A 125 -13.42 -5.34 10.29
C VAL A 125 -12.58 -6.37 11.04
N SER A 126 -12.19 -7.42 10.34
CA SER A 126 -11.52 -8.60 10.90
C SER A 126 -10.45 -9.14 9.97
N VAL A 127 -9.68 -10.11 10.47
CA VAL A 127 -8.66 -10.84 9.69
C VAL A 127 -9.09 -12.29 9.54
N ASP A 128 -9.09 -12.75 8.28
CA ASP A 128 -9.41 -14.11 7.92
C ASP A 128 -8.29 -14.79 7.11
N ARG A 129 -8.41 -16.11 6.90
CA ARG A 129 -7.48 -16.93 6.13
C ARG A 129 -8.01 -17.20 4.72
N LEU A 130 -7.16 -17.05 3.72
CA LEU A 130 -7.45 -17.46 2.34
C LEU A 130 -7.74 -18.96 2.20
N SER A 131 -7.31 -19.77 3.17
CA SER A 131 -7.57 -21.21 3.24
C SER A 131 -8.81 -21.56 4.08
N GLY A 132 -9.52 -20.57 4.60
CA GLY A 132 -10.82 -20.78 5.26
C GLY A 132 -11.80 -21.46 4.31
N SER A 133 -12.71 -22.29 4.84
CA SER A 133 -13.59 -23.13 4.01
C SER A 133 -14.37 -22.31 2.97
N TRP A 134 -14.98 -21.20 3.38
CA TRP A 134 -15.72 -20.34 2.47
C TRP A 134 -14.80 -19.52 1.56
N TYR A 135 -13.84 -18.78 2.13
CA TYR A 135 -12.93 -17.94 1.35
C TYR A 135 -12.02 -18.73 0.40
N GLY A 136 -11.67 -19.97 0.76
CA GLY A 136 -10.89 -20.85 -0.10
C GLY A 136 -11.65 -21.35 -1.31
N ALA A 137 -12.96 -21.62 -1.15
CA ALA A 137 -13.86 -22.04 -2.23
C ALA A 137 -14.27 -20.87 -3.14
N GLU A 138 -14.51 -19.70 -2.56
CA GLU A 138 -15.02 -18.51 -3.26
C GLU A 138 -13.92 -17.56 -3.78
N TYR A 139 -12.66 -17.97 -3.78
CA TYR A 139 -11.54 -17.13 -4.20
C TYR A 139 -11.50 -16.92 -5.72
N ASP A 140 -11.77 -15.70 -6.19
CA ASP A 140 -11.76 -15.32 -7.61
C ASP A 140 -10.37 -14.92 -8.13
N GLY A 141 -9.50 -14.41 -7.24
CA GLY A 141 -8.17 -13.94 -7.62
C GLY A 141 -7.71 -12.72 -6.84
N ALA A 142 -6.68 -12.08 -7.36
CA ALA A 142 -6.11 -10.90 -6.73
C ALA A 142 -5.64 -9.86 -7.74
N VAL A 143 -5.54 -8.61 -7.27
CA VAL A 143 -5.06 -7.45 -8.03
C VAL A 143 -4.05 -6.69 -7.20
N ARG A 144 -2.97 -6.22 -7.82
CA ARG A 144 -2.03 -5.27 -7.20
C ARG A 144 -2.37 -3.86 -7.64
N PRO A 145 -2.95 -3.00 -6.77
CA PRO A 145 -3.36 -1.66 -7.16
C PRO A 145 -2.21 -0.85 -7.75
N HIS A 146 -2.48 -0.10 -8.83
CA HIS A 146 -1.51 0.80 -9.41
C HIS A 146 -1.06 1.86 -8.37
N GLY A 147 0.24 2.11 -8.29
CA GLY A 147 0.80 3.06 -7.31
C GLY A 147 1.13 2.47 -5.95
N SER A 148 0.76 1.21 -5.66
CA SER A 148 1.04 0.56 -4.37
C SER A 148 2.53 0.31 -4.09
N GLN A 149 3.41 0.45 -5.08
CA GLN A 149 4.80 0.00 -4.99
C GLN A 149 5.78 0.98 -4.36
N THR A 150 5.58 2.31 -4.44
CA THR A 150 6.47 3.29 -3.75
C THR A 150 5.87 4.69 -3.78
N LEU A 151 6.00 5.46 -2.68
CA LEU A 151 5.66 6.88 -2.64
C LEU A 151 6.42 7.67 -3.72
N LEU A 152 7.66 7.29 -4.00
CA LEU A 152 8.48 7.86 -5.08
C LEU A 152 7.95 7.56 -6.48
N SER A 153 7.31 6.39 -6.70
CA SER A 153 6.70 6.08 -8.01
C SER A 153 5.45 6.92 -8.25
N VAL A 154 4.67 7.20 -7.21
CA VAL A 154 3.48 8.08 -7.29
C VAL A 154 3.90 9.52 -7.57
N ILE A 155 4.94 10.02 -6.89
CA ILE A 155 5.49 11.36 -7.12
C ILE A 155 6.06 11.46 -8.54
N ARG A 156 6.81 10.46 -9.01
CA ARG A 156 7.34 10.39 -10.37
C ARG A 156 6.22 10.29 -11.41
N HIS A 157 5.19 9.49 -11.16
CA HIS A 157 4.04 9.37 -12.05
C HIS A 157 3.26 10.68 -12.15
N ARG A 158 2.96 11.34 -11.01
CA ARG A 158 2.32 12.67 -10.98
C ARG A 158 3.16 13.72 -11.72
N ALA A 159 4.47 13.76 -11.51
CA ALA A 159 5.38 14.68 -12.20
C ALA A 159 5.41 14.39 -13.72
N ARG A 160 5.41 13.11 -14.12
CA ARG A 160 5.38 12.70 -15.53
C ARG A 160 4.05 13.08 -16.20
N MET A 161 2.93 12.88 -15.53
CA MET A 161 1.60 13.26 -16.03
C MET A 161 1.42 14.77 -16.09
N ALA A 162 1.92 15.54 -15.12
CA ALA A 162 1.94 17.00 -15.16
C ALA A 162 2.75 17.52 -16.35
N LYS A 163 3.93 16.95 -16.58
CA LYS A 163 4.78 17.28 -17.73
C LYS A 163 4.11 16.93 -19.07
N TRP A 164 3.42 15.78 -19.14
CA TRP A 164 2.67 15.39 -20.33
C TRP A 164 1.52 16.36 -20.64
N ARG A 165 0.73 16.74 -19.62
CA ARG A 165 -0.36 17.73 -19.75
C ARG A 165 0.16 19.07 -20.26
N SER A 166 1.27 19.58 -19.71
CA SER A 166 1.86 20.85 -20.16
C SER A 166 2.37 20.81 -21.62
N HIS A 167 2.91 19.66 -22.07
CA HIS A 167 3.35 19.48 -23.45
C HIS A 167 2.16 19.37 -24.43
N SER A 168 1.08 18.69 -24.04
CA SER A 168 -0.13 18.57 -24.84
C SER A 168 -0.82 19.91 -25.05
N THR A 169 -0.94 20.72 -24.00
CA THR A 169 -1.51 22.08 -24.07
C THR A 169 -0.66 23.00 -24.95
N ARG A 170 0.67 22.94 -24.85
CA ARG A 170 1.57 23.72 -25.72
C ARG A 170 1.46 23.33 -27.19
N ARG A 171 1.29 22.02 -27.50
CA ARG A 171 1.07 21.55 -28.88
C ARG A 171 -0.26 22.04 -29.47
N LEU A 172 -1.33 22.00 -28.68
CA LEU A 172 -2.65 22.49 -29.09
C LEU A 172 -2.61 24.00 -29.36
N ASN A 173 -2.02 24.80 -28.49
CA ASN A 173 -1.87 26.23 -28.66
C ASN A 173 -0.98 26.62 -29.86
N ARG A 174 0.07 25.83 -30.17
CA ARG A 174 0.89 26.04 -31.37
C ARG A 174 0.11 25.72 -32.66
N ARG A 175 -0.77 24.71 -32.65
CA ARG A 175 -1.61 24.37 -33.80
C ARG A 175 -2.69 25.45 -34.03
N ALA A 176 -3.32 25.96 -32.95
CA ALA A 176 -4.29 27.03 -33.04
C ALA A 176 -3.70 28.32 -33.60
N ARG A 177 -2.45 28.66 -33.25
CA ARG A 177 -1.76 29.86 -33.79
C ARG A 177 -1.27 29.72 -35.24
N ARG A 178 -1.25 28.51 -35.82
CA ARG A 178 -0.84 28.25 -37.21
C ARG A 178 -2.02 28.01 -38.16
N ALA A 179 -3.25 28.06 -37.69
CA ALA A 179 -4.42 27.96 -38.55
C ALA A 179 -4.47 29.22 -39.43
N PRO A 180 -4.52 29.07 -40.78
CA PRO A 180 -4.66 30.26 -41.67
C PRO A 180 -6.00 30.92 -41.40
N THR A 181 -5.96 32.23 -41.20
CA THR A 181 -7.16 33.08 -41.23
C THR A 181 -7.73 32.98 -42.65
N ARG A 182 -8.88 32.30 -42.78
CA ARG A 182 -9.66 32.39 -44.03
C ARG A 182 -10.21 33.81 -44.12
N GLY A 183 -9.67 34.58 -45.08
CA GLY A 183 -10.27 35.81 -45.61
C GLY A 183 -11.39 35.46 -46.58
#